data_1ca43cc9719bdb6d8a10d3c3b2d115fd
#
_entry.id   1ca43cc9719bdb6d8a10d3c3b2d115fd
#
_cell.length_a   1.000
_cell.length_b   1.000
_cell.length_c   1.000
_cell.angle_alpha   90.00
_cell.angle_beta   90.00
_cell.angle_gamma   90.00
#
_symmetry.space_group_name_H-M   'P 1'
#
loop_
_entity.id
_entity.type
_entity.pdbx_description
1 polymer ?
#
loop_
_entity_poly.entity_id
_entity_poly.type
_entity_poly.pdbx_seq_one_letter_code
_entity_poly.pdbx_strand_id
1 'polypeptide(L)'
;MRLLFRVLLCLLLAAPAFAREPGGGTRDLRQFAREIGLRDTEGFVETITTLRRDGHLPPRYITKRAASRAGWRPGSDLCRIAPGQAIGGDRFGNRERRLPVAPGRVWYEADLDFDCGRRGAKRLVWSNDGLIFVTADHYETFRAVPE
;
A
#
# COMPACT_ATOMS: atom_id res chain seq x y z
N MET A 1 61.98 40.91 10.17
CA MET A 1 60.80 40.18 10.70
C MET A 1 59.75 40.12 9.61
N ARG A 2 59.59 38.95 8.91
CA ARG A 2 58.61 38.75 7.87
C ARG A 2 57.54 37.82 8.39
N LEU A 3 56.34 38.36 8.62
CA LEU A 3 55.16 37.62 9.02
C LEU A 3 54.55 36.93 7.79
N LEU A 4 54.57 35.61 7.74
CA LEU A 4 53.94 34.79 6.74
C LEU A 4 52.50 34.51 7.22
N PHE A 5 51.50 35.16 6.61
CA PHE A 5 50.09 34.82 6.73
C PHE A 5 49.80 33.52 5.93
N ARG A 6 49.54 32.42 6.60
CA ARG A 6 48.99 31.20 5.99
C ARG A 6 47.49 31.33 5.91
N VAL A 7 46.97 31.57 4.74
CA VAL A 7 45.53 31.47 4.45
C VAL A 7 45.18 29.99 4.33
N LEU A 8 44.43 29.48 5.29
CA LEU A 8 43.87 28.14 5.27
C LEU A 8 42.57 28.17 4.46
N LEU A 9 42.63 27.69 3.19
CA LEU A 9 41.47 27.55 2.31
C LEU A 9 40.71 26.28 2.70
N CYS A 10 39.62 26.43 3.50
CA CYS A 10 38.68 25.32 3.76
C CYS A 10 37.84 25.06 2.51
N LEU A 11 38.18 24.02 1.76
CA LEU A 11 37.29 23.44 0.72
C LEU A 11 36.12 22.74 1.42
N LEU A 12 34.98 23.40 1.46
CA LEU A 12 33.71 22.75 1.77
C LEU A 12 33.30 21.83 0.61
N LEU A 13 33.56 20.54 0.75
CA LEU A 13 33.02 19.51 -0.14
C LEU A 13 31.51 19.41 0.14
N ALA A 14 30.71 20.11 -0.66
CA ALA A 14 29.27 19.90 -0.68
C ALA A 14 29.01 18.50 -1.25
N ALA A 15 28.58 17.56 -0.40
CA ALA A 15 28.08 16.27 -0.84
C ALA A 15 26.85 16.49 -1.74
N PRO A 16 26.75 15.86 -2.91
CA PRO A 16 25.55 15.98 -3.71
C PRO A 16 24.38 15.37 -2.94
N ALA A 17 23.38 16.18 -2.65
CA ALA A 17 22.08 15.70 -2.22
C ALA A 17 21.51 14.86 -3.36
N PHE A 18 21.48 13.54 -3.21
CA PHE A 18 20.77 12.67 -4.13
C PHE A 18 19.28 13.04 -4.05
N ALA A 19 18.83 13.88 -4.96
CA ALA A 19 17.41 14.11 -5.19
C ALA A 19 16.80 12.76 -5.57
N ARG A 20 15.93 12.22 -4.69
CA ARG A 20 15.16 11.00 -4.97
C ARG A 20 14.28 11.30 -6.18
N GLU A 21 14.56 10.64 -7.31
CA GLU A 21 13.79 10.79 -8.54
C GLU A 21 12.31 10.46 -8.25
N PRO A 22 11.35 11.34 -8.61
CA PRO A 22 9.93 11.11 -8.33
C PRO A 22 9.33 9.87 -9.02
N GLY A 23 10.05 9.26 -9.94
CA GLY A 23 9.66 8.03 -10.64
C GLY A 23 10.14 6.73 -9.97
N GLY A 24 11.02 6.78 -8.96
CA GLY A 24 11.55 5.59 -8.28
C GLY A 24 10.45 4.80 -7.58
N GLY A 25 9.63 5.43 -6.76
CA GLY A 25 8.61 4.77 -5.96
C GLY A 25 7.57 4.00 -6.78
N THR A 26 7.08 4.54 -7.91
CA THR A 26 6.10 3.82 -8.75
C THR A 26 6.72 2.66 -9.52
N ARG A 27 7.99 2.74 -9.90
CA ARG A 27 8.73 1.64 -10.53
C ARG A 27 8.91 0.49 -9.55
N ASP A 28 9.30 0.81 -8.32
CA ASP A 28 9.50 -0.16 -7.24
C ASP A 28 8.18 -0.84 -6.86
N LEU A 29 7.07 -0.11 -6.83
CA LEU A 29 5.73 -0.66 -6.61
C LEU A 29 5.30 -1.64 -7.72
N ARG A 30 5.57 -1.30 -9.00
CA ARG A 30 5.29 -2.21 -10.12
C ARG A 30 6.13 -3.48 -10.05
N GLN A 31 7.42 -3.34 -9.72
CA GLN A 31 8.30 -4.49 -9.54
C GLN A 31 7.81 -5.37 -8.39
N PHE A 32 7.54 -4.80 -7.24
CA PHE A 32 6.98 -5.50 -6.08
C PHE A 32 5.69 -6.24 -6.43
N ALA A 33 4.74 -5.57 -7.11
CA ALA A 33 3.49 -6.18 -7.54
C ALA A 33 3.71 -7.43 -8.41
N ARG A 34 4.64 -7.36 -9.37
CA ARG A 34 5.00 -8.52 -10.20
C ARG A 34 5.63 -9.65 -9.39
N GLU A 35 6.53 -9.33 -8.47
CA GLU A 35 7.23 -10.32 -7.62
C GLU A 35 6.28 -11.09 -6.70
N ILE A 36 5.20 -10.46 -6.25
CA ILE A 36 4.17 -11.13 -5.45
C ILE A 36 3.03 -11.71 -6.30
N GLY A 37 3.16 -11.65 -7.63
CA GLY A 37 2.22 -12.25 -8.57
C GLY A 37 0.90 -11.52 -8.72
N LEU A 38 0.86 -10.18 -8.54
CA LEU A 38 -0.34 -9.40 -8.85
C LEU A 38 -0.52 -9.26 -10.36
N ARG A 39 -1.75 -9.47 -10.84
CA ARG A 39 -2.15 -9.27 -12.24
C ARG A 39 -2.43 -7.81 -12.54
N ASP A 40 -3.19 -7.14 -11.66
CA ASP A 40 -3.53 -5.72 -11.76
C ASP A 40 -2.43 -4.85 -11.13
N THR A 41 -1.29 -4.79 -11.79
CA THR A 41 -0.12 -4.02 -11.32
C THR A 41 -0.41 -2.52 -11.26
N GLU A 42 -1.10 -1.97 -12.25
CA GLU A 42 -1.40 -0.53 -12.30
C GLU A 42 -2.46 -0.13 -11.27
N GLY A 43 -3.50 -0.93 -11.09
CA GLY A 43 -4.48 -0.71 -10.03
C GLY A 43 -3.87 -0.84 -8.62
N PHE A 44 -2.86 -1.69 -8.45
CA PHE A 44 -2.08 -1.74 -7.21
C PHE A 44 -1.31 -0.43 -6.98
N VAL A 45 -0.58 0.05 -7.99
CA VAL A 45 0.18 1.32 -7.91
C VAL A 45 -0.75 2.49 -7.60
N GLU A 46 -1.88 2.60 -8.30
CA GLU A 46 -2.91 3.61 -8.04
C GLU A 46 -3.39 3.55 -6.58
N THR A 47 -3.71 2.34 -6.11
CA THR A 47 -4.23 2.13 -4.77
C THR A 47 -3.22 2.56 -3.70
N ILE A 48 -1.95 2.14 -3.82
CA ILE A 48 -0.89 2.53 -2.86
C ILE A 48 -0.64 4.04 -2.90
N THR A 49 -0.55 4.61 -4.10
CA THR A 49 -0.29 6.05 -4.27
C THR A 49 -1.42 6.90 -3.67
N THR A 50 -2.67 6.52 -3.94
CA THR A 50 -3.85 7.20 -3.39
C THR A 50 -3.89 7.07 -1.87
N LEU A 51 -3.68 5.86 -1.35
CA LEU A 51 -3.68 5.59 0.09
C LEU A 51 -2.61 6.41 0.83
N ARG A 52 -1.40 6.51 0.27
CA ARG A 52 -0.30 7.32 0.85
C ARG A 52 -0.56 8.81 0.80
N ARG A 53 -1.14 9.31 -0.29
CA ARG A 53 -1.42 10.72 -0.49
C ARG A 53 -2.63 11.19 0.32
N ASP A 54 -3.71 10.42 0.29
CA ASP A 54 -5.05 10.85 0.73
C ASP A 54 -5.50 10.17 2.03
N GLY A 55 -4.82 9.11 2.46
CA GLY A 55 -5.19 8.32 3.65
C GLY A 55 -6.42 7.41 3.45
N HIS A 56 -6.95 7.32 2.25
CA HIS A 56 -8.10 6.47 1.93
C HIS A 56 -7.91 5.74 0.58
N LEU A 57 -8.70 4.70 0.37
CA LEU A 57 -8.72 3.93 -0.88
C LEU A 57 -9.33 4.74 -2.03
N PRO A 58 -8.92 4.48 -3.30
CA PRO A 58 -9.58 5.05 -4.46
C PRO A 58 -11.04 4.57 -4.59
N PRO A 59 -11.90 5.29 -5.36
CA PRO A 59 -13.34 4.99 -5.49
C PRO A 59 -13.70 3.60 -6.02
N ARG A 60 -12.73 2.88 -6.58
CA ARG A 60 -12.92 1.49 -7.02
C ARG A 60 -13.18 0.49 -5.87
N TYR A 61 -13.13 0.93 -4.63
CA TYR A 61 -13.40 0.10 -3.47
C TYR A 61 -14.71 0.44 -2.78
N ILE A 62 -15.37 -0.59 -2.27
CA ILE A 62 -16.60 -0.51 -1.48
C ILE A 62 -16.47 -1.37 -0.23
N THR A 63 -16.91 -0.87 0.93
CA THR A 63 -16.88 -1.69 2.16
C THR A 63 -17.92 -2.81 2.10
N LYS A 64 -17.69 -3.91 2.85
CA LYS A 64 -18.66 -5.01 3.00
C LYS A 64 -20.03 -4.49 3.45
N ARG A 65 -20.04 -3.52 4.37
CA ARG A 65 -21.28 -2.90 4.85
C ARG A 65 -22.03 -2.15 3.74
N ALA A 66 -21.34 -1.36 2.94
CA ALA A 66 -21.96 -0.62 1.83
C ALA A 66 -22.42 -1.58 0.73
N ALA A 67 -21.63 -2.58 0.37
CA ALA A 67 -21.99 -3.61 -0.58
C ALA A 67 -23.24 -4.40 -0.13
N SER A 68 -23.31 -4.78 1.15
CA SER A 68 -24.47 -5.49 1.72
C SER A 68 -25.74 -4.65 1.68
N ARG A 69 -25.65 -3.33 1.93
CA ARG A 69 -26.80 -2.42 1.78
C ARG A 69 -27.29 -2.31 0.34
N ALA A 70 -26.38 -2.48 -0.63
CA ALA A 70 -26.72 -2.53 -2.06
C ALA A 70 -27.23 -3.90 -2.52
N GLY A 71 -27.29 -4.91 -1.63
CA GLY A 71 -27.82 -6.25 -1.95
C GLY A 71 -26.78 -7.35 -2.11
N TRP A 72 -25.47 -7.04 -1.98
CA TRP A 72 -24.43 -8.07 -2.01
C TRP A 72 -24.45 -8.93 -0.74
N ARG A 73 -24.17 -10.22 -0.92
CA ARG A 73 -24.00 -11.18 0.18
C ARG A 73 -22.65 -11.88 0.09
N PRO A 74 -22.00 -12.20 1.23
CA PRO A 74 -20.78 -12.99 1.23
C PRO A 74 -20.92 -14.26 0.42
N GLY A 75 -19.95 -14.53 -0.48
CA GLY A 75 -19.98 -15.67 -1.40
C GLY A 75 -20.68 -15.42 -2.73
N SER A 76 -21.43 -14.33 -2.88
CA SER A 76 -22.00 -13.93 -4.17
C SER A 76 -21.03 -13.02 -4.97
N ASP A 77 -21.25 -12.94 -6.27
CA ASP A 77 -20.47 -12.08 -7.16
C ASP A 77 -20.81 -10.61 -6.93
N LEU A 78 -19.80 -9.82 -6.47
CA LEU A 78 -19.93 -8.38 -6.25
C LEU A 78 -20.24 -7.64 -7.55
N CYS A 79 -19.72 -8.06 -8.68
CA CYS A 79 -19.89 -7.37 -9.97
C CYS A 79 -21.35 -7.24 -10.41
N ARG A 80 -22.24 -8.09 -9.90
CA ARG A 80 -23.68 -7.99 -10.16
C ARG A 80 -24.34 -6.80 -9.46
N ILE A 81 -23.73 -6.34 -8.37
CA ILE A 81 -24.27 -5.30 -7.50
C ILE A 81 -23.49 -3.99 -7.64
N ALA A 82 -22.18 -4.09 -7.72
CA ALA A 82 -21.25 -2.97 -7.83
C ALA A 82 -20.19 -3.24 -8.90
N PRO A 83 -20.57 -3.14 -10.21
CA PRO A 83 -19.66 -3.41 -11.31
C PRO A 83 -18.45 -2.48 -11.26
N GLY A 84 -17.25 -3.04 -11.48
CA GLY A 84 -15.99 -2.31 -11.45
C GLY A 84 -15.46 -2.00 -10.05
N GLN A 85 -16.13 -2.45 -8.98
CA GLN A 85 -15.66 -2.27 -7.61
C GLN A 85 -15.14 -3.58 -6.99
N ALA A 86 -14.25 -3.43 -6.01
CA ALA A 86 -13.74 -4.50 -5.16
C ALA A 86 -14.06 -4.20 -3.69
N ILE A 87 -14.10 -5.23 -2.84
CA ILE A 87 -14.28 -5.03 -1.41
C ILE A 87 -13.01 -4.42 -0.80
N GLY A 88 -13.16 -3.35 -0.04
CA GLY A 88 -12.06 -2.72 0.67
C GLY A 88 -12.51 -1.61 1.63
N GLY A 89 -11.64 -1.32 2.62
CA GLY A 89 -11.88 -0.31 3.65
C GLY A 89 -12.46 -0.84 4.95
N ASP A 90 -12.69 -2.15 5.05
CA ASP A 90 -13.14 -2.78 6.30
C ASP A 90 -11.97 -2.98 7.28
N ARG A 91 -12.26 -3.02 8.57
CA ARG A 91 -11.27 -3.32 9.60
C ARG A 91 -10.76 -4.75 9.50
N PHE A 92 -9.43 -4.91 9.58
CA PHE A 92 -8.76 -6.19 9.73
C PHE A 92 -8.37 -6.42 11.20
N GLY A 93 -8.75 -7.56 11.77
CA GLY A 93 -8.63 -7.79 13.20
C GLY A 93 -7.22 -8.11 13.71
N ASN A 94 -6.28 -8.53 12.86
CA ASN A 94 -4.93 -9.00 13.23
C ASN A 94 -4.91 -9.90 14.47
N ARG A 95 -5.89 -10.79 14.60
CA ARG A 95 -6.11 -11.62 15.80
C ARG A 95 -4.95 -12.55 16.10
N GLU A 96 -4.29 -13.02 15.05
CA GLU A 96 -3.12 -13.91 15.16
C GLU A 96 -1.81 -13.14 15.37
N ARG A 97 -1.88 -11.79 15.45
CA ARG A 97 -0.74 -10.90 15.68
C ARG A 97 0.42 -11.09 14.68
N ARG A 98 0.12 -11.46 13.45
CA ARG A 98 1.12 -11.62 12.38
C ARG A 98 1.66 -10.27 11.88
N LEU A 99 0.90 -9.19 12.06
CA LEU A 99 1.31 -7.81 11.80
C LEU A 99 1.70 -7.09 13.08
N PRO A 100 2.60 -6.09 13.01
CA PRO A 100 3.10 -5.36 14.18
C PRO A 100 1.96 -4.75 15.02
N VAL A 101 2.00 -4.98 16.33
CA VAL A 101 1.03 -4.42 17.29
C VAL A 101 1.62 -3.16 17.92
N ALA A 102 0.81 -2.11 18.07
CA ALA A 102 1.14 -0.90 18.80
C ALA A 102 -0.12 -0.28 19.43
N PRO A 103 0.02 0.52 20.50
CA PRO A 103 -1.12 1.23 21.10
C PRO A 103 -1.83 2.11 20.05
N GLY A 104 -3.14 2.03 19.96
CA GLY A 104 -3.95 2.81 19.02
C GLY A 104 -3.88 2.40 17.56
N ARG A 105 -3.06 1.40 17.20
CA ARG A 105 -2.96 0.92 15.82
C ARG A 105 -4.20 0.14 15.44
N VAL A 106 -4.78 0.53 14.32
CA VAL A 106 -5.93 -0.11 13.68
C VAL A 106 -5.52 -0.55 12.28
N TRP A 107 -5.89 -1.76 11.91
CA TRP A 107 -5.63 -2.31 10.60
C TRP A 107 -6.90 -2.32 9.75
N TYR A 108 -6.73 -2.12 8.45
CA TYR A 108 -7.76 -2.17 7.42
C TYR A 108 -7.34 -3.10 6.30
N GLU A 109 -8.29 -3.58 5.53
CA GLU A 109 -8.02 -4.50 4.41
C GLU A 109 -8.75 -4.10 3.13
N ALA A 110 -8.19 -4.51 1.97
CA ALA A 110 -8.82 -4.40 0.67
C ALA A 110 -8.45 -5.59 -0.20
N ASP A 111 -9.35 -6.01 -1.08
CA ASP A 111 -9.08 -7.05 -2.07
C ASP A 111 -8.09 -6.56 -3.12
N LEU A 112 -7.19 -7.45 -3.51
CA LEU A 112 -6.32 -7.28 -4.68
C LEU A 112 -6.68 -8.30 -5.74
N ASP A 113 -6.48 -7.96 -7.03
CA ASP A 113 -6.75 -8.83 -8.17
C ASP A 113 -8.20 -9.36 -8.23
N PHE A 114 -9.17 -8.61 -7.71
CA PHE A 114 -10.56 -9.00 -7.84
C PHE A 114 -11.02 -8.79 -9.29
N ASP A 115 -11.53 -9.86 -9.88
CA ASP A 115 -11.98 -9.91 -11.27
C ASP A 115 -13.32 -10.67 -11.35
N CYS A 116 -14.31 -10.14 -10.64
CA CYS A 116 -15.65 -10.72 -10.48
C CYS A 116 -15.67 -12.16 -9.90
N GLY A 117 -16.83 -12.68 -9.67
CA GLY A 117 -17.00 -14.00 -9.09
C GLY A 117 -16.62 -14.08 -7.61
N ARG A 118 -15.92 -15.13 -7.23
CA ARG A 118 -15.44 -15.33 -5.86
C ARG A 118 -14.25 -14.43 -5.55
N ARG A 119 -14.24 -13.85 -4.34
CA ARG A 119 -13.08 -13.12 -3.84
C ARG A 119 -11.88 -14.07 -3.72
N GLY A 120 -10.75 -13.68 -4.30
CA GLY A 120 -9.49 -14.42 -4.20
C GLY A 120 -8.84 -14.31 -2.82
N ALA A 121 -7.59 -14.78 -2.68
CA ALA A 121 -6.82 -14.78 -1.44
C ALA A 121 -5.98 -13.53 -1.21
N LYS A 122 -5.73 -12.72 -2.24
CA LYS A 122 -4.81 -11.59 -2.17
C LYS A 122 -5.46 -10.37 -1.51
N ARG A 123 -4.74 -9.77 -0.54
CA ARG A 123 -5.21 -8.59 0.21
C ARG A 123 -4.10 -7.56 0.36
N LEU A 124 -4.49 -6.31 0.28
CA LEU A 124 -3.79 -5.19 0.86
C LEU A 124 -4.23 -5.04 2.31
N VAL A 125 -3.30 -4.83 3.24
CA VAL A 125 -3.59 -4.55 4.64
C VAL A 125 -2.76 -3.34 5.07
N TRP A 126 -3.40 -2.32 5.63
CA TRP A 126 -2.69 -1.11 6.07
C TRP A 126 -3.16 -0.65 7.42
N SER A 127 -2.30 0.10 8.11
CA SER A 127 -2.59 0.67 9.43
C SER A 127 -2.91 2.16 9.36
N ASN A 128 -3.61 2.65 10.37
CA ASN A 128 -3.88 4.07 10.54
C ASN A 128 -2.63 4.92 10.79
N ASP A 129 -1.49 4.30 11.09
CA ASP A 129 -0.20 4.95 11.32
C ASP A 129 0.83 4.69 10.19
N GLY A 130 0.35 4.29 8.99
CA GLY A 130 1.10 4.34 7.74
C GLY A 130 1.84 3.06 7.33
N LEU A 131 1.72 1.95 8.07
CA LEU A 131 2.28 0.67 7.63
C LEU A 131 1.40 0.03 6.55
N ILE A 132 2.03 -0.51 5.51
CA ILE A 132 1.31 -1.15 4.40
C ILE A 132 1.95 -2.50 4.09
N PHE A 133 1.13 -3.54 4.03
CA PHE A 133 1.52 -4.92 3.73
C PHE A 133 0.61 -5.54 2.67
N VAL A 134 1.10 -6.58 2.02
CA VAL A 134 0.32 -7.43 1.13
C VAL A 134 0.42 -8.89 1.59
N THR A 135 -0.68 -9.59 1.53
CA THR A 135 -0.74 -11.06 1.61
C THR A 135 -1.24 -11.62 0.28
N ALA A 136 -0.63 -12.70 -0.18
CA ALA A 136 -1.05 -13.42 -1.38
C ALA A 136 -1.72 -14.77 -1.07
N ASP A 137 -1.69 -15.20 0.19
CA ASP A 137 -2.07 -16.53 0.69
C ASP A 137 -3.16 -16.49 1.78
N HIS A 138 -4.05 -15.52 1.70
CA HIS A 138 -5.19 -15.35 2.63
C HIS A 138 -4.74 -15.22 4.11
N TYR A 139 -3.81 -14.26 4.35
CA TYR A 139 -3.29 -13.85 5.65
C TYR A 139 -2.29 -14.81 6.33
N GLU A 140 -1.78 -15.83 5.62
CA GLU A 140 -0.76 -16.70 6.16
C GLU A 140 0.60 -16.00 6.26
N THR A 141 0.99 -15.28 5.22
CA THR A 141 2.21 -14.47 5.19
C THR A 141 1.94 -13.03 4.75
N PHE A 142 2.81 -12.12 5.18
CA PHE A 142 2.74 -10.71 4.83
C PHE A 142 4.08 -10.20 4.33
N ARG A 143 4.05 -9.38 3.28
CA ARG A 143 5.22 -8.66 2.75
C ARG A 143 4.97 -7.15 2.86
N ALA A 144 5.93 -6.42 3.44
CA ALA A 144 5.87 -4.97 3.50
C ALA A 144 5.97 -4.37 2.09
N VAL A 145 5.12 -3.38 1.81
CA VAL A 145 5.16 -2.64 0.53
C VAL A 145 6.32 -1.65 0.58
N PRO A 146 7.21 -1.61 -0.45
CA PRO A 146 8.32 -0.65 -0.48
C PRO A 146 7.82 0.80 -0.43
N GLU A 147 8.63 1.68 0.18
CA GLU A 147 8.35 3.12 0.31
C GLU A 147 8.36 3.87 -1.03
#